data_041971672b34cdc19f6ffe307960862c
#
_entry.id   041971672b34cdc19f6ffe307960862c
#
_cell.length_a   1.000
_cell.length_b   1.000
_cell.length_c   1.000
_cell.angle_alpha   90.00
_cell.angle_beta   90.00
_cell.angle_gamma   90.00
#
_symmetry.space_group_name_H-M   'P 1'
#
loop_
_entity.id
_entity.type
_entity.pdbx_description
1 polymer ?
#
loop_
_entity_poly.entity_id
_entity_poly.type
_entity_poly.pdbx_seq_one_letter_code
_entity_poly.pdbx_strand_id
1 'polypeptide(L)'
;MKNKIIVAIILLFCICIIGVVFIVLNRNNNKEQKISDNHIENNITNINQENYDNTTNIESENKLISDTQVIINGKTYNAKIEENKTAQSFVNMLPVEYNMSELNGNEKYVYLDNTLPTNSYSPKHIEAGDIMLYSNNCLVVFYKSFDTSYSYTKIGHIENLTDLGNGNITIKFE
;
A
#
# COMPACT_ATOMS: atom_id res chain seq x y z
N MET A 1 23.01 -10.59 -24.42
CA MET A 1 22.44 -9.53 -23.56
C MET A 1 21.26 -8.79 -24.20
N LYS A 2 21.34 -8.35 -25.46
CA LYS A 2 20.27 -7.61 -26.16
C LYS A 2 18.89 -8.33 -26.21
N ASN A 3 18.89 -9.66 -26.41
CA ASN A 3 17.63 -10.41 -26.52
C ASN A 3 16.86 -10.52 -25.19
N LYS A 4 17.53 -10.50 -24.04
CA LYS A 4 16.86 -10.53 -22.71
C LYS A 4 16.18 -9.20 -22.38
N ILE A 5 16.75 -8.08 -22.84
CA ILE A 5 16.18 -6.73 -22.67
C ILE A 5 14.93 -6.58 -23.53
N ILE A 6 14.94 -7.09 -24.76
CA ILE A 6 13.79 -7.03 -25.68
C ILE A 6 12.62 -7.86 -25.12
N VAL A 7 12.86 -9.04 -24.56
CA VAL A 7 11.84 -9.88 -23.94
C VAL A 7 11.23 -9.20 -22.71
N ALA A 8 12.04 -8.54 -21.89
CA ALA A 8 11.54 -7.79 -20.73
C ALA A 8 10.64 -6.61 -21.13
N ILE A 9 11.01 -5.88 -22.19
CA ILE A 9 10.21 -4.76 -22.72
C ILE A 9 8.87 -5.26 -23.30
N ILE A 10 8.86 -6.39 -23.99
CA ILE A 10 7.63 -6.98 -24.57
C ILE A 10 6.70 -7.46 -23.45
N LEU A 11 7.22 -8.07 -22.39
CA LEU A 11 6.43 -8.49 -21.22
C LEU A 11 5.82 -7.28 -20.49
N LEU A 12 6.56 -6.18 -20.36
CA LEU A 12 6.04 -4.94 -19.76
C LEU A 12 4.90 -4.34 -20.59
N PHE A 13 5.02 -4.36 -21.95
CA PHE A 13 3.98 -3.87 -22.85
C PHE A 13 2.70 -4.73 -22.80
N CYS A 14 2.83 -6.06 -22.69
CA CYS A 14 1.66 -6.94 -22.56
C CYS A 14 0.88 -6.71 -21.26
N ILE A 15 1.56 -6.45 -20.15
CA ILE A 15 0.92 -6.15 -18.85
C ILE A 15 0.16 -4.82 -18.92
N CYS A 16 0.71 -3.79 -19.56
CA CYS A 16 0.03 -2.51 -19.75
C CYS A 16 -1.25 -2.63 -20.60
N ILE A 17 -1.25 -3.47 -21.65
CA ILE A 17 -2.41 -3.65 -22.53
C ILE A 17 -3.55 -4.37 -21.79
N ILE A 18 -3.24 -5.38 -20.97
CA ILE A 18 -4.24 -6.11 -20.18
C ILE A 18 -4.89 -5.19 -19.15
N GLY A 19 -4.12 -4.31 -18.50
CA GLY A 19 -4.65 -3.31 -17.56
C GLY A 19 -5.61 -2.31 -18.19
N VAL A 20 -5.30 -1.83 -19.39
CA VAL A 20 -6.17 -0.88 -20.12
C VAL A 20 -7.47 -1.54 -20.57
N VAL A 21 -7.43 -2.78 -21.04
CA VAL A 21 -8.64 -3.53 -21.46
C VAL A 21 -9.57 -3.78 -20.27
N PHE A 22 -9.02 -4.08 -19.07
CA PHE A 22 -9.82 -4.31 -17.88
C PHE A 22 -10.55 -3.02 -17.41
N ILE A 23 -9.89 -1.86 -17.52
CA ILE A 23 -10.48 -0.56 -17.17
C ILE A 23 -11.62 -0.19 -18.12
N VAL A 24 -11.50 -0.48 -19.42
CA VAL A 24 -12.53 -0.18 -20.41
C VAL A 24 -13.77 -1.07 -20.22
N LEU A 25 -13.58 -2.35 -19.88
CA LEU A 25 -14.69 -3.27 -19.65
C LEU A 25 -15.46 -2.97 -18.35
N ASN A 26 -14.77 -2.44 -17.32
CA ASN A 26 -15.43 -2.13 -16.04
C ASN A 26 -16.15 -0.77 -16.03
N ARG A 27 -15.91 0.10 -17.02
CA ARG A 27 -16.65 1.39 -17.18
C ARG A 27 -18.07 1.24 -17.70
N ASN A 28 -18.42 0.11 -18.28
CA ASN A 28 -19.76 -0.09 -18.87
C ASN A 28 -20.82 -0.62 -17.90
N ASN A 29 -20.45 -0.98 -16.65
CA ASN A 29 -21.39 -1.54 -15.67
C ASN A 29 -21.94 -0.56 -14.63
N ASN A 30 -21.59 0.72 -14.68
CA ASN A 30 -22.09 1.73 -13.73
C ASN A 30 -22.86 2.85 -14.44
N LYS A 31 -23.96 2.50 -15.11
CA LYS A 31 -25.06 3.42 -15.40
C LYS A 31 -26.36 2.74 -14.97
N GLU A 32 -26.95 3.35 -13.99
CA GLU A 32 -28.33 3.30 -13.52
C GLU A 32 -28.44 3.01 -12.02
N GLN A 33 -28.51 4.08 -11.24
CA GLN A 33 -29.64 4.31 -10.33
C GLN A 33 -29.62 5.75 -9.86
N LYS A 34 -30.71 6.44 -10.27
CA LYS A 34 -30.96 7.85 -9.99
C LYS A 34 -32.16 7.94 -9.04
N ILE A 35 -32.01 8.79 -8.02
CA ILE A 35 -33.00 9.61 -7.32
C ILE A 35 -34.01 8.91 -6.36
N SER A 36 -33.96 9.34 -5.08
CA SER A 36 -35.15 9.91 -4.42
C SER A 36 -34.72 10.80 -3.25
N ASP A 37 -34.96 12.09 -3.41
CA ASP A 37 -34.96 13.07 -2.33
C ASP A 37 -36.17 12.82 -1.41
N ASN A 38 -35.98 12.93 -0.11
CA ASN A 38 -37.00 13.47 0.77
C ASN A 38 -36.41 14.11 2.02
N HIS A 39 -36.66 15.39 2.10
CA HIS A 39 -36.68 16.31 3.20
C HIS A 39 -37.40 15.75 4.44
N ILE A 40 -36.80 15.86 5.63
CA ILE A 40 -37.54 16.13 6.90
C ILE A 40 -36.68 16.99 7.81
N GLU A 41 -37.30 18.11 8.22
CA GLU A 41 -36.84 19.12 9.16
C GLU A 41 -36.88 18.65 10.62
N ASN A 42 -35.92 19.19 11.37
CA ASN A 42 -35.96 19.62 12.77
C ASN A 42 -36.66 18.78 13.86
N ASN A 43 -35.87 18.34 14.85
CA ASN A 43 -36.24 18.63 16.26
C ASN A 43 -35.00 18.61 17.16
N ILE A 44 -34.77 19.76 17.78
CA ILE A 44 -33.84 19.99 18.88
C ILE A 44 -34.49 19.44 20.15
N THR A 45 -33.83 18.53 20.85
CA THR A 45 -34.06 18.38 22.29
C THR A 45 -32.77 17.97 23.00
N ASN A 46 -32.32 18.81 23.90
CA ASN A 46 -31.23 18.61 24.85
C ASN A 46 -31.38 17.31 25.64
N ILE A 47 -30.31 16.50 25.73
CA ILE A 47 -30.06 15.66 26.90
C ILE A 47 -28.56 15.54 27.15
N ASN A 48 -28.12 16.12 28.26
CA ASN A 48 -27.02 15.81 29.16
C ASN A 48 -25.71 15.18 28.70
N GLN A 49 -24.66 15.95 29.00
CA GLN A 49 -23.27 15.55 29.18
C GLN A 49 -23.15 14.24 29.97
N GLU A 50 -22.61 13.23 29.35
CA GLU A 50 -21.79 12.25 30.02
C GLU A 50 -20.41 12.26 29.35
N ASN A 51 -19.42 12.69 30.13
CA ASN A 51 -18.01 12.56 29.85
C ASN A 51 -17.70 11.08 29.68
N TYR A 52 -17.54 10.63 28.43
CA TYR A 52 -16.85 9.37 28.13
C TYR A 52 -15.42 9.71 27.79
N ASP A 53 -14.54 9.29 28.68
CA ASP A 53 -13.09 9.36 28.57
C ASP A 53 -12.65 8.58 27.32
N ASN A 54 -12.41 9.30 26.23
CA ASN A 54 -12.03 8.73 24.92
C ASN A 54 -10.51 8.73 24.73
N THR A 55 -9.75 8.85 25.82
CA THR A 55 -8.28 8.95 25.79
C THR A 55 -7.62 7.61 25.56
N THR A 56 -8.30 6.49 25.86
CA THR A 56 -7.70 5.15 25.79
C THR A 56 -7.64 4.58 24.36
N ASN A 57 -8.55 4.98 23.48
CA ASN A 57 -8.57 4.46 22.09
C ASN A 57 -7.58 5.17 21.15
N ILE A 58 -7.32 6.47 21.38
CA ILE A 58 -6.39 7.24 20.54
C ILE A 58 -4.94 6.84 20.85
N GLU A 59 -4.62 6.52 22.10
CA GLU A 59 -3.28 6.10 22.50
C GLU A 59 -2.93 4.66 22.01
N SER A 60 -3.93 3.77 21.95
CA SER A 60 -3.74 2.43 21.41
C SER A 60 -3.62 2.41 19.87
N GLU A 61 -4.36 3.26 19.14
CA GLU A 61 -4.23 3.42 17.69
C GLU A 61 -2.89 4.06 17.31
N ASN A 62 -2.44 5.10 18.01
CA ASN A 62 -1.14 5.71 17.80
C ASN A 62 0.02 4.77 18.16
N LYS A 63 -0.15 3.92 19.17
CA LYS A 63 0.87 2.93 19.54
C LYS A 63 1.01 1.83 18.47
N LEU A 64 -0.08 1.40 17.84
CA LEU A 64 -0.04 0.40 16.77
C LEU A 64 0.71 0.91 15.53
N ILE A 65 0.58 2.20 15.21
CA ILE A 65 1.24 2.83 14.05
C ILE A 65 2.74 3.00 14.28
N SER A 66 3.16 3.27 15.54
CA SER A 66 4.57 3.53 15.85
C SER A 66 5.43 2.27 16.03
N ASP A 67 4.84 1.11 16.28
CA ASP A 67 5.53 -0.12 16.67
C ASP A 67 5.41 -1.26 15.63
N THR A 68 5.12 -0.94 14.37
CA THR A 68 5.06 -1.93 13.30
C THR A 68 6.41 -2.59 13.09
N GLN A 69 6.44 -3.91 13.16
CA GLN A 69 7.64 -4.70 12.94
C GLN A 69 7.57 -5.44 11.61
N VAL A 70 8.73 -5.63 10.98
CA VAL A 70 8.87 -6.38 9.73
C VAL A 70 9.90 -7.47 9.94
N ILE A 71 9.48 -8.72 9.77
CA ILE A 71 10.35 -9.89 9.94
C ILE A 71 10.73 -10.43 8.57
N ILE A 72 12.03 -10.47 8.30
CA ILE A 72 12.61 -10.93 7.03
C ILE A 72 13.73 -11.91 7.33
N ASN A 73 13.65 -13.16 6.85
CA ASN A 73 14.65 -14.20 7.12
C ASN A 73 14.94 -14.38 8.62
N GLY A 74 13.92 -14.26 9.47
CA GLY A 74 14.06 -14.40 10.93
C GLY A 74 14.71 -13.19 11.64
N LYS A 75 15.04 -12.13 10.91
CA LYS A 75 15.51 -10.86 11.47
C LYS A 75 14.37 -9.87 11.56
N THR A 76 14.19 -9.24 12.71
CA THR A 76 13.20 -8.21 12.96
C THR A 76 13.77 -6.82 12.70
N TYR A 77 13.00 -6.00 12.01
CA TYR A 77 13.25 -4.59 11.71
C TYR A 77 12.10 -3.74 12.23
N ASN A 78 12.38 -2.51 12.63
CA ASN A 78 11.33 -1.52 12.89
C ASN A 78 10.90 -0.86 11.58
N ALA A 79 9.62 -0.58 11.46
CA ALA A 79 9.08 0.19 10.34
C ALA A 79 8.36 1.44 10.84
N LYS A 80 8.71 2.58 10.25
CA LYS A 80 7.96 3.84 10.40
C LYS A 80 6.84 3.87 9.39
N ILE A 81 5.62 4.00 9.86
CA ILE A 81 4.41 4.03 9.02
C ILE A 81 3.98 5.48 8.78
N GLU A 82 3.60 5.80 7.56
CA GLU A 82 3.14 7.14 7.17
C GLU A 82 1.74 7.45 7.73
N GLU A 83 1.50 8.71 8.06
CA GLU A 83 0.19 9.20 8.51
C GLU A 83 -0.75 9.49 7.34
N ASN A 84 -1.13 8.44 6.58
CA ASN A 84 -2.06 8.56 5.46
C ASN A 84 -3.05 7.39 5.40
N LYS A 85 -4.12 7.56 4.63
CA LYS A 85 -5.21 6.56 4.53
C LYS A 85 -4.75 5.21 3.98
N THR A 86 -3.76 5.19 3.09
CA THR A 86 -3.20 3.96 2.53
C THR A 86 -2.45 3.17 3.59
N ALA A 87 -1.58 3.85 4.33
CA ALA A 87 -0.80 3.28 5.42
C ALA A 87 -1.70 2.77 6.55
N GLN A 88 -2.71 3.55 6.95
CA GLN A 88 -3.70 3.11 7.94
C GLN A 88 -4.46 1.88 7.48
N SER A 89 -4.90 1.84 6.20
CA SER A 89 -5.58 0.66 5.65
C SER A 89 -4.68 -0.56 5.61
N PHE A 90 -3.38 -0.39 5.35
CA PHE A 90 -2.40 -1.46 5.41
C PHE A 90 -2.20 -1.97 6.84
N VAL A 91 -2.02 -1.09 7.82
CA VAL A 91 -1.87 -1.44 9.25
C VAL A 91 -3.10 -2.20 9.77
N ASN A 92 -4.29 -1.85 9.35
CA ASN A 92 -5.53 -2.56 9.72
C ASN A 92 -5.60 -4.01 9.21
N MET A 93 -4.70 -4.41 8.29
CA MET A 93 -4.59 -5.79 7.82
C MET A 93 -3.63 -6.64 8.65
N LEU A 94 -2.80 -6.02 9.51
CA LEU A 94 -1.77 -6.72 10.28
C LEU A 94 -2.37 -7.64 11.37
N PRO A 95 -1.73 -8.76 11.69
CA PRO A 95 -0.49 -9.26 11.09
C PRO A 95 -0.73 -9.96 9.75
N VAL A 96 0.20 -9.79 8.80
CA VAL A 96 0.17 -10.46 7.49
C VAL A 96 1.55 -10.97 7.10
N GLU A 97 1.57 -12.04 6.30
CA GLU A 97 2.79 -12.62 5.76
C GLU A 97 2.64 -12.82 4.26
N TYR A 98 3.63 -12.37 3.49
CA TYR A 98 3.63 -12.44 2.04
C TYR A 98 4.89 -13.11 1.51
N ASN A 99 4.73 -14.04 0.56
CA ASN A 99 5.82 -14.49 -0.28
C ASN A 99 5.97 -13.51 -1.45
N MET A 100 6.93 -12.60 -1.34
CA MET A 100 7.15 -11.51 -2.29
C MET A 100 8.12 -11.91 -3.39
N SER A 101 7.79 -11.58 -4.62
CA SER A 101 8.59 -11.85 -5.80
C SER A 101 9.66 -10.77 -6.00
N GLU A 102 10.77 -11.18 -6.59
CA GLU A 102 11.87 -10.30 -6.97
C GLU A 102 11.57 -9.56 -8.28
N LEU A 103 11.92 -8.28 -8.35
CA LEU A 103 11.88 -7.50 -9.59
C LEU A 103 13.09 -6.56 -9.68
N ASN A 104 13.70 -6.50 -10.84
CA ASN A 104 14.79 -5.59 -11.25
C ASN A 104 16.07 -5.60 -10.37
N GLY A 105 16.19 -6.47 -9.39
CA GLY A 105 17.34 -6.52 -8.47
C GLY A 105 17.34 -5.40 -7.43
N ASN A 106 16.20 -4.76 -7.17
CA ASN A 106 16.07 -3.64 -6.24
C ASN A 106 14.78 -3.63 -5.40
N GLU A 107 13.79 -4.49 -5.73
CA GLU A 107 12.49 -4.48 -5.07
C GLU A 107 11.91 -5.89 -4.89
N LYS A 108 11.11 -6.05 -3.86
CA LYS A 108 10.23 -7.20 -3.62
C LYS A 108 8.79 -6.72 -3.71
N TYR A 109 7.95 -7.47 -4.43
CA TYR A 109 6.55 -7.09 -4.60
C TYR A 109 5.59 -8.25 -4.43
N VAL A 110 4.34 -7.92 -4.10
CA VAL A 110 3.20 -8.84 -4.07
C VAL A 110 1.93 -8.08 -4.45
N TYR A 111 1.02 -8.74 -5.13
CA TYR A 111 -0.33 -8.20 -5.34
C TYR A 111 -1.22 -8.61 -4.18
N LEU A 112 -1.81 -7.61 -3.53
CA LEU A 112 -2.80 -7.80 -2.48
C LEU A 112 -4.14 -8.26 -3.08
N ASP A 113 -4.88 -9.07 -2.36
CA ASP A 113 -6.22 -9.52 -2.76
C ASP A 113 -7.23 -8.35 -2.79
N ASN A 114 -7.03 -7.36 -1.91
CA ASN A 114 -7.86 -6.17 -1.82
C ASN A 114 -7.11 -4.92 -2.31
N THR A 115 -7.86 -3.94 -2.78
CA THR A 115 -7.32 -2.62 -3.13
C THR A 115 -7.24 -1.74 -1.89
N LEU A 116 -6.22 -0.87 -1.85
CA LEU A 116 -6.06 0.15 -0.82
C LEU A 116 -6.35 1.54 -1.38
N PRO A 117 -6.75 2.51 -0.55
CA PRO A 117 -6.82 3.92 -0.94
C PRO A 117 -5.47 4.39 -1.48
N THR A 118 -5.46 5.31 -2.44
CA THR A 118 -4.24 5.81 -3.06
C THR A 118 -4.15 7.32 -3.01
N ASN A 119 -2.92 7.82 -2.87
CA ASN A 119 -2.54 9.21 -3.05
C ASN A 119 -1.16 9.25 -3.73
N SER A 120 -1.11 8.78 -4.98
CA SER A 120 0.13 8.57 -5.72
C SER A 120 0.83 9.87 -6.05
N TYR A 121 2.16 9.87 -5.89
CA TYR A 121 3.06 10.95 -6.29
C TYR A 121 4.33 10.36 -6.92
N SER A 122 5.10 11.18 -7.64
CA SER A 122 6.41 10.77 -8.17
C SER A 122 7.51 11.14 -7.16
N PRO A 123 8.10 10.18 -6.45
CA PRO A 123 9.11 10.44 -5.42
C PRO A 123 10.44 10.95 -6.01
N LYS A 124 10.69 10.71 -7.29
CA LYS A 124 11.95 10.97 -8.01
C LYS A 124 13.08 10.04 -7.58
N HIS A 125 13.25 9.80 -6.29
CA HIS A 125 14.21 8.93 -5.67
C HIS A 125 13.52 7.97 -4.70
N ILE A 126 13.94 6.72 -4.70
CA ILE A 126 13.52 5.67 -3.78
C ILE A 126 14.68 5.37 -2.84
N GLU A 127 14.40 5.23 -1.57
CA GLU A 127 15.34 4.80 -0.55
C GLU A 127 15.20 3.30 -0.26
N ALA A 128 16.32 2.63 0.01
CA ALA A 128 16.29 1.27 0.54
C ALA A 128 15.54 1.24 1.88
N GLY A 129 14.53 0.40 2.01
CA GLY A 129 13.62 0.36 3.14
C GLY A 129 12.24 0.93 2.83
N ASP A 130 12.06 1.67 1.75
CA ASP A 130 10.75 2.23 1.40
C ASP A 130 9.71 1.12 1.17
N ILE A 131 8.55 1.26 1.82
CA ILE A 131 7.36 0.45 1.61
C ILE A 131 6.37 1.30 0.83
N MET A 132 6.04 0.88 -0.39
CA MET A 132 5.22 1.65 -1.31
C MET A 132 4.05 0.81 -1.85
N LEU A 133 3.00 1.50 -2.26
CA LEU A 133 1.92 0.92 -3.05
C LEU A 133 2.05 1.43 -4.49
N TYR A 134 2.24 0.53 -5.44
CA TYR A 134 2.14 0.81 -6.86
C TYR A 134 0.72 0.50 -7.33
N SER A 135 0.12 1.43 -8.11
CA SER A 135 -1.31 1.35 -8.42
C SER A 135 -2.15 1.32 -7.12
N ASN A 136 -3.08 0.37 -6.97
CA ASN A 136 -3.97 0.29 -5.81
C ASN A 136 -3.87 -1.03 -5.02
N ASN A 137 -3.06 -2.00 -5.47
CA ASN A 137 -2.92 -3.30 -4.80
C ASN A 137 -1.55 -3.95 -4.92
N CYS A 138 -0.56 -3.33 -5.55
CA CYS A 138 0.78 -3.88 -5.61
C CYS A 138 1.63 -3.31 -4.46
N LEU A 139 1.83 -4.10 -3.40
CA LEU A 139 2.72 -3.78 -2.30
C LEU A 139 4.16 -4.02 -2.72
N VAL A 140 5.02 -3.04 -2.49
CA VAL A 140 6.44 -3.06 -2.86
C VAL A 140 7.31 -2.72 -1.66
N VAL A 141 8.36 -3.50 -1.43
CA VAL A 141 9.44 -3.22 -0.48
C VAL A 141 10.73 -3.05 -1.26
N PHE A 142 11.26 -1.84 -1.25
CA PHE A 142 12.52 -1.53 -1.91
C PHE A 142 13.70 -1.86 -0.99
N TYR A 143 14.70 -2.58 -1.52
CA TYR A 143 15.89 -2.93 -0.75
C TYR A 143 17.19 -2.32 -1.32
N LYS A 144 17.06 -1.49 -2.38
CA LYS A 144 18.12 -0.62 -2.91
C LYS A 144 17.56 0.74 -3.25
N SER A 145 18.39 1.76 -3.09
CA SER A 145 18.07 3.13 -3.50
C SER A 145 18.35 3.36 -4.98
N PHE A 146 17.47 4.09 -5.68
CA PHE A 146 17.60 4.42 -7.10
C PHE A 146 16.66 5.55 -7.52
N ASP A 147 16.92 6.16 -8.66
CA ASP A 147 16.03 7.17 -9.24
C ASP A 147 14.90 6.53 -10.05
N THR A 148 13.70 7.06 -9.91
CA THR A 148 12.50 6.55 -10.59
C THR A 148 11.66 7.64 -11.21
N SER A 149 10.98 7.32 -12.32
CA SER A 149 9.93 8.13 -12.92
C SER A 149 8.53 7.64 -12.61
N TYR A 150 8.40 6.49 -11.95
CA TYR A 150 7.10 5.93 -11.57
C TYR A 150 6.47 6.70 -10.40
N SER A 151 5.16 6.51 -10.25
CA SER A 151 4.39 7.08 -9.15
C SER A 151 3.93 5.99 -8.21
N TYR A 152 4.01 6.29 -6.91
CA TYR A 152 3.65 5.38 -5.82
C TYR A 152 2.87 6.13 -4.74
N THR A 153 2.17 5.41 -3.87
CA THR A 153 1.71 5.93 -2.58
C THR A 153 2.60 5.36 -1.49
N LYS A 154 3.23 6.21 -0.68
CA LYS A 154 4.09 5.75 0.41
C LYS A 154 3.25 5.17 1.55
N ILE A 155 3.65 3.98 2.03
CA ILE A 155 3.07 3.31 3.20
C ILE A 155 3.96 3.49 4.41
N GLY A 156 5.29 3.40 4.22
CA GLY A 156 6.23 3.51 5.33
C GLY A 156 7.67 3.31 4.90
N HIS A 157 8.53 3.08 5.91
CA HIS A 157 9.95 2.83 5.71
C HIS A 157 10.51 1.87 6.76
N ILE A 158 11.19 0.82 6.32
CA ILE A 158 11.89 -0.15 7.18
C ILE A 158 13.27 0.41 7.50
N GLU A 159 13.53 0.62 8.79
CA GLU A 159 14.79 1.18 9.24
C GLU A 159 15.96 0.18 9.09
N ASN A 160 17.10 0.67 8.58
CA ASN A 160 18.33 -0.11 8.44
C ASN A 160 18.18 -1.42 7.66
N LEU A 161 17.27 -1.44 6.66
CA LEU A 161 17.11 -2.59 5.79
C LEU A 161 18.41 -2.82 5.00
N THR A 162 18.89 -4.06 5.02
CA THR A 162 20.05 -4.48 4.23
C THR A 162 19.60 -5.10 2.90
N ASP A 163 20.52 -5.26 1.95
CA ASP A 163 20.24 -5.92 0.67
C ASP A 163 19.61 -7.31 0.91
N LEU A 164 18.45 -7.53 0.30
CA LEU A 164 17.69 -8.78 0.43
C LEU A 164 18.12 -9.84 -0.61
N GLY A 165 19.03 -9.50 -1.51
CA GLY A 165 19.49 -10.38 -2.57
C GLY A 165 18.41 -10.69 -3.60
N ASN A 166 18.77 -11.55 -4.56
CA ASN A 166 17.87 -11.99 -5.62
C ASN A 166 16.99 -13.15 -5.15
N GLY A 167 15.83 -13.32 -5.81
CA GLY A 167 14.89 -14.38 -5.55
C GLY A 167 13.72 -13.95 -4.65
N ASN A 168 12.74 -14.83 -4.54
CA ASN A 168 11.55 -14.59 -3.72
C ASN A 168 11.91 -14.68 -2.24
N ILE A 169 11.17 -13.94 -1.41
CA ILE A 169 11.40 -13.89 0.02
C ILE A 169 10.07 -13.77 0.77
N THR A 170 9.98 -14.40 1.94
CA THR A 170 8.85 -14.22 2.83
C THR A 170 9.10 -13.04 3.74
N ILE A 171 8.14 -12.11 3.77
CA ILE A 171 8.13 -10.91 4.63
C ILE A 171 6.86 -10.94 5.47
N LYS A 172 7.01 -10.88 6.79
CA LYS A 172 5.92 -10.74 7.75
C LYS A 172 5.89 -9.32 8.29
N PHE A 173 4.70 -8.73 8.35
CA PHE A 173 4.42 -7.44 8.96
C PHE A 173 3.50 -7.65 10.17
N GLU A 174 3.87 -7.06 11.34
CA GLU A 174 3.11 -7.20 12.60
C GLU A 174 3.22 -6.01 13.52
#